data_400508b0594c0e6d9a2ffc17d6e7a13e
#
_entry.id   400508b0594c0e6d9a2ffc17d6e7a13e
#
_cell.length_a   1.000
_cell.length_b   1.000
_cell.length_c   1.000
_cell.angle_alpha   90.00
_cell.angle_beta   90.00
_cell.angle_gamma   90.00
#
_symmetry.space_group_name_H-M   'P 1'
#
loop_
_entity.id
_entity.type
_entity.pdbx_description
1 polymer ?
#
loop_
_entity_poly.entity_id
_entity_poly.type
_entity_poly.pdbx_seq_one_letter_code
_entity_poly.pdbx_strand_id
1 'polypeptide(L)'
;MKTFVLAIDFTDSAAQVADYALALANQFHARLVIVHAYEPRADSPTDSVHTLARLEQIKEQLTHRSKGSVEVSVVARHGEPRASIKAVVAEEQADLLIMALADDRPYTARFMGSLPTDMIPQTVVPMLILPPCSSYKPMKTVVLAIDLSEPTDAVILGKVKEFVQVLGVSLDIICMDDNPDSQRLEAAKRIQELFDGLPHTFSFLPGYDLTITLDDYSVTHPADLIMMLPKHHNRLAIWFMESVTQQVARQSLLPVLAIV
;
A
#
# COMPACT_ATOMS: atom_id res chain seq x y z
N MET A 1 -3.67 13.73 4.74
CA MET A 1 -4.51 12.52 4.58
C MET A 1 -5.51 12.46 5.72
N LYS A 2 -6.82 12.31 5.42
CA LYS A 2 -7.89 12.38 6.44
C LYS A 2 -8.80 11.14 6.48
N THR A 3 -8.83 10.34 5.43
CA THR A 3 -9.69 9.15 5.33
C THR A 3 -8.90 7.96 4.80
N PHE A 4 -8.84 6.89 5.59
CA PHE A 4 -8.28 5.62 5.18
C PHE A 4 -9.39 4.59 5.00
N VAL A 5 -9.35 3.86 3.92
CA VAL A 5 -10.24 2.72 3.66
C VAL A 5 -9.44 1.43 3.83
N LEU A 6 -9.91 0.56 4.71
CA LEU A 6 -9.39 -0.79 4.89
C LEU A 6 -10.34 -1.78 4.24
N ALA A 7 -9.89 -2.49 3.21
CA ALA A 7 -10.64 -3.62 2.66
C ALA A 7 -10.23 -4.93 3.38
N ILE A 8 -11.21 -5.62 3.94
CA ILE A 8 -11.01 -6.80 4.80
C ILE A 8 -11.78 -8.01 4.26
N ASP A 9 -11.22 -9.22 4.43
CA ASP A 9 -11.78 -10.47 3.90
C ASP A 9 -12.19 -11.49 4.99
N PHE A 10 -12.16 -11.13 6.25
CA PHE A 10 -12.49 -12.00 7.39
C PHE A 10 -11.64 -13.27 7.55
N THR A 11 -10.43 -13.27 7.02
CA THR A 11 -9.42 -14.32 7.31
C THR A 11 -8.90 -14.20 8.75
N ASP A 12 -8.13 -15.18 9.20
CA ASP A 12 -7.57 -15.20 10.58
C ASP A 12 -6.65 -14.00 10.83
N SER A 13 -6.02 -13.46 9.80
CA SER A 13 -5.17 -12.26 9.87
C SER A 13 -5.95 -10.94 9.93
N ALA A 14 -7.28 -10.96 9.72
CA ALA A 14 -8.11 -9.77 9.62
C ALA A 14 -7.97 -8.81 10.82
N ALA A 15 -7.93 -9.36 12.03
CA ALA A 15 -7.79 -8.56 13.26
C ALA A 15 -6.43 -7.84 13.30
N GLN A 16 -5.36 -8.51 12.90
CA GLN A 16 -4.00 -7.95 12.88
C GLN A 16 -3.86 -6.85 11.82
N VAL A 17 -4.46 -7.04 10.65
CA VAL A 17 -4.52 -6.04 9.57
C VAL A 17 -5.33 -4.81 10.01
N ALA A 18 -6.44 -5.03 10.73
CA ALA A 18 -7.26 -3.94 11.26
C ALA A 18 -6.50 -3.14 12.34
N ASP A 19 -5.73 -3.80 13.20
CA ASP A 19 -4.85 -3.15 14.17
C ASP A 19 -3.76 -2.32 13.51
N TYR A 20 -3.16 -2.84 12.43
CA TYR A 20 -2.18 -2.09 11.64
C TYR A 20 -2.81 -0.81 11.05
N ALA A 21 -3.96 -0.95 10.41
CA ALA A 21 -4.67 0.18 9.82
C ALA A 21 -5.09 1.22 10.87
N LEU A 22 -5.54 0.78 12.05
CA LEU A 22 -5.88 1.66 13.17
C LEU A 22 -4.67 2.45 13.67
N ALA A 23 -3.53 1.78 13.87
CA ALA A 23 -2.32 2.44 14.33
C ALA A 23 -1.81 3.49 13.33
N LEU A 24 -1.86 3.17 12.03
CA LEU A 24 -1.51 4.09 10.97
C LEU A 24 -2.50 5.26 10.90
N ALA A 25 -3.81 5.01 10.96
CA ALA A 25 -4.84 6.06 10.97
C ALA A 25 -4.67 7.01 12.17
N ASN A 26 -4.35 6.48 13.34
CA ASN A 26 -4.06 7.29 14.53
C ASN A 26 -2.87 8.23 14.31
N GLN A 27 -1.79 7.76 13.69
CA GLN A 27 -0.60 8.57 13.42
C GLN A 27 -0.88 9.70 12.41
N PHE A 28 -1.74 9.45 11.43
CA PHE A 28 -2.16 10.45 10.45
C PHE A 28 -3.35 11.30 10.89
N HIS A 29 -3.90 11.07 12.10
CA HIS A 29 -5.16 11.70 12.56
C HIS A 29 -6.29 11.54 11.53
N ALA A 30 -6.35 10.36 10.91
CA ALA A 30 -7.33 10.00 9.90
C ALA A 30 -8.47 9.20 10.49
N ARG A 31 -9.66 9.30 9.90
CA ARG A 31 -10.75 8.35 10.16
C ARG A 31 -10.49 7.04 9.39
N LEU A 32 -10.97 5.92 9.92
CA LEU A 32 -10.83 4.60 9.33
C LEU A 32 -12.18 4.04 8.91
N VAL A 33 -12.34 3.78 7.62
CA VAL A 33 -13.53 3.13 7.05
C VAL A 33 -13.17 1.69 6.71
N ILE A 34 -13.84 0.74 7.32
CA ILE A 34 -13.60 -0.69 7.05
C ILE A 34 -14.66 -1.19 6.09
N VAL A 35 -14.25 -1.71 4.94
CA VAL A 35 -15.15 -2.27 3.94
C VAL A 35 -14.94 -3.76 3.78
N HIS A 36 -16.05 -4.49 3.75
CA HIS A 36 -16.09 -5.87 3.25
C HIS A 36 -17.06 -5.95 2.08
N ALA A 37 -16.54 -6.43 0.94
CA ALA A 37 -17.33 -6.71 -0.24
C ALA A 37 -17.69 -8.19 -0.26
N TYR A 38 -18.97 -8.51 -0.49
CA TYR A 38 -19.47 -9.88 -0.53
C TYR A 38 -20.39 -10.11 -1.72
N GLU A 39 -20.32 -11.29 -2.30
CA GLU A 39 -21.28 -11.75 -3.28
C GLU A 39 -22.29 -12.66 -2.58
N PRO A 40 -23.60 -12.38 -2.67
CA PRO A 40 -24.59 -13.24 -2.06
C PRO A 40 -24.57 -14.60 -2.74
N ARG A 41 -24.51 -15.63 -1.94
CA ARG A 41 -24.82 -16.97 -2.42
C ARG A 41 -26.35 -17.11 -2.53
N ALA A 42 -26.83 -17.68 -3.64
CA ALA A 42 -28.26 -17.84 -3.89
C ALA A 42 -29.03 -18.52 -2.75
N ASP A 43 -28.32 -19.27 -1.90
CA ASP A 43 -28.88 -20.09 -0.82
C ASP A 43 -28.76 -19.46 0.57
N SER A 44 -28.24 -18.22 0.72
CA SER A 44 -28.01 -17.61 2.03
C SER A 44 -28.44 -16.12 2.09
N PRO A 45 -29.74 -15.86 2.29
CA PRO A 45 -30.25 -14.49 2.46
C PRO A 45 -29.74 -13.77 3.71
N THR A 46 -29.09 -14.49 4.63
CA THR A 46 -28.56 -13.96 5.91
C THR A 46 -27.12 -13.45 5.82
N ASP A 47 -26.43 -13.60 4.69
CA ASP A 47 -25.02 -13.22 4.54
C ASP A 47 -24.77 -11.74 4.84
N SER A 48 -25.68 -10.85 4.47
CA SER A 48 -25.57 -9.41 4.73
C SER A 48 -25.62 -9.07 6.23
N VAL A 49 -26.52 -9.72 6.98
CA VAL A 49 -26.70 -9.50 8.42
C VAL A 49 -25.50 -10.00 9.19
N HIS A 50 -24.99 -11.20 8.85
CA HIS A 50 -23.80 -11.77 9.47
C HIS A 50 -22.55 -10.95 9.14
N THR A 51 -22.39 -10.50 7.90
CA THR A 51 -21.30 -9.62 7.48
C THR A 51 -21.29 -8.33 8.28
N LEU A 52 -22.44 -7.65 8.37
CA LEU A 52 -22.54 -6.40 9.12
C LEU A 52 -22.27 -6.60 10.61
N ALA A 53 -22.79 -7.67 11.22
CA ALA A 53 -22.54 -7.98 12.62
C ALA A 53 -21.06 -8.20 12.92
N ARG A 54 -20.34 -8.92 12.03
CA ARG A 54 -18.86 -9.10 12.16
C ARG A 54 -18.11 -7.79 12.01
N LEU A 55 -18.50 -6.95 11.06
CA LEU A 55 -17.89 -5.62 10.88
C LEU A 55 -18.13 -4.71 12.09
N GLU A 56 -19.35 -4.68 12.64
CA GLU A 56 -19.63 -3.88 13.84
C GLU A 56 -18.83 -4.39 15.05
N GLN A 57 -18.65 -5.70 15.20
CA GLN A 57 -17.79 -6.26 16.24
C GLN A 57 -16.33 -5.80 16.09
N ILE A 58 -15.78 -5.77 14.86
CA ILE A 58 -14.43 -5.26 14.60
C ILE A 58 -14.37 -3.77 14.94
N LYS A 59 -15.34 -2.98 14.51
CA LYS A 59 -15.42 -1.54 14.82
C LYS A 59 -15.45 -1.29 16.33
N GLU A 60 -16.25 -2.01 17.10
CA GLU A 60 -16.30 -1.90 18.57
C GLU A 60 -14.91 -2.18 19.19
N GLN A 61 -14.26 -3.25 18.76
CA GLN A 61 -12.93 -3.62 19.26
C GLN A 61 -11.89 -2.52 18.95
N LEU A 62 -11.86 -2.00 17.73
CA LEU A 62 -10.93 -0.95 17.31
C LEU A 62 -11.23 0.38 18.02
N THR A 63 -12.50 0.76 18.18
CA THR A 63 -12.90 1.96 18.91
C THR A 63 -12.47 1.89 20.38
N HIS A 64 -12.62 0.72 20.99
CA HIS A 64 -12.14 0.50 22.37
C HIS A 64 -10.62 0.58 22.46
N ARG A 65 -9.87 -0.02 21.52
CA ARG A 65 -8.40 0.00 21.48
C ARG A 65 -7.84 1.41 21.24
N SER A 66 -8.45 2.19 20.36
CA SER A 66 -8.06 3.58 20.11
C SER A 66 -8.49 4.55 21.21
N LYS A 67 -9.30 4.10 22.18
CA LYS A 67 -9.93 4.95 23.19
C LYS A 67 -10.68 6.14 22.56
N GLY A 68 -11.21 5.95 21.35
CA GLY A 68 -11.93 6.98 20.59
C GLY A 68 -11.04 8.03 19.91
N SER A 69 -9.70 7.83 19.84
CA SER A 69 -8.81 8.75 19.13
C SER A 69 -8.95 8.68 17.61
N VAL A 70 -9.46 7.56 17.08
CA VAL A 70 -9.75 7.34 15.66
C VAL A 70 -11.24 7.11 15.48
N GLU A 71 -11.86 7.86 14.58
CA GLU A 71 -13.23 7.59 14.14
C GLU A 71 -13.21 6.35 13.25
N VAL A 72 -13.97 5.31 13.64
CA VAL A 72 -14.06 4.05 12.89
C VAL A 72 -15.47 3.87 12.39
N SER A 73 -15.64 3.65 11.09
CA SER A 73 -16.91 3.29 10.45
C SER A 73 -16.79 1.99 9.65
N VAL A 74 -17.91 1.36 9.34
CA VAL A 74 -17.94 0.09 8.62
C VAL A 74 -18.92 0.13 7.47
N VAL A 75 -18.59 -0.53 6.36
CA VAL A 75 -19.39 -0.64 5.15
C VAL A 75 -19.42 -2.10 4.69
N ALA A 76 -20.61 -2.70 4.73
CA ALA A 76 -20.86 -3.98 4.07
C ALA A 76 -21.38 -3.70 2.65
N ARG A 77 -20.63 -4.09 1.63
CA ARG A 77 -20.98 -3.81 0.23
C ARG A 77 -21.26 -5.09 -0.54
N HIS A 78 -22.48 -5.16 -1.08
CA HIS A 78 -22.86 -6.23 -1.99
C HIS A 78 -22.28 -5.98 -3.40
N GLY A 79 -21.72 -7.02 -4.03
CA GLY A 79 -21.22 -7.00 -5.39
C GLY A 79 -19.81 -7.52 -5.57
N GLU A 80 -19.33 -7.45 -6.80
CA GLU A 80 -17.96 -7.85 -7.15
C GLU A 80 -16.94 -7.05 -6.32
N PRO A 81 -15.99 -7.71 -5.65
CA PRO A 81 -15.12 -7.09 -4.66
C PRO A 81 -14.35 -5.87 -5.17
N ARG A 82 -13.75 -5.95 -6.36
CA ARG A 82 -12.95 -4.85 -6.95
C ARG A 82 -13.80 -3.61 -7.21
N ALA A 83 -14.96 -3.77 -7.83
CA ALA A 83 -15.87 -2.68 -8.13
C ALA A 83 -16.43 -2.06 -6.84
N SER A 84 -16.78 -2.91 -5.87
CA SER A 84 -17.31 -2.49 -4.57
C SER A 84 -16.31 -1.67 -3.76
N ILE A 85 -15.05 -2.12 -3.67
CA ILE A 85 -13.98 -1.39 -2.96
C ILE A 85 -13.71 -0.05 -3.65
N LYS A 86 -13.60 -0.01 -4.97
CA LYS A 86 -13.41 1.24 -5.73
C LYS A 86 -14.55 2.24 -5.52
N ALA A 87 -15.79 1.76 -5.45
CA ALA A 87 -16.94 2.61 -5.17
C ALA A 87 -16.83 3.23 -3.77
N VAL A 88 -16.50 2.44 -2.75
CA VAL A 88 -16.33 2.95 -1.37
C VAL A 88 -15.17 3.93 -1.28
N VAL A 89 -14.02 3.65 -1.92
CA VAL A 89 -12.88 4.58 -1.98
C VAL A 89 -13.30 5.94 -2.55
N ALA A 90 -14.12 5.95 -3.59
CA ALA A 90 -14.62 7.19 -4.20
C ALA A 90 -15.68 7.89 -3.34
N GLU A 91 -16.68 7.16 -2.82
CA GLU A 91 -17.75 7.68 -1.98
C GLU A 91 -17.21 8.31 -0.69
N GLU A 92 -16.21 7.69 -0.07
CA GLU A 92 -15.58 8.15 1.17
C GLU A 92 -14.48 9.18 0.95
N GLN A 93 -14.16 9.49 -0.32
CA GLN A 93 -13.05 10.37 -0.70
C GLN A 93 -11.75 9.95 0.01
N ALA A 94 -11.43 8.67 -0.09
CA ALA A 94 -10.29 8.09 0.61
C ALA A 94 -8.96 8.69 0.12
N ASP A 95 -8.05 8.91 1.07
CA ASP A 95 -6.66 9.32 0.80
C ASP A 95 -5.71 8.13 0.74
N LEU A 96 -6.13 6.99 1.29
CA LEU A 96 -5.35 5.76 1.32
C LEU A 96 -6.27 4.55 1.30
N LEU A 97 -5.99 3.58 0.44
CA LEU A 97 -6.58 2.24 0.48
C LEU A 97 -5.58 1.27 1.11
N ILE A 98 -6.02 0.50 2.11
CA ILE A 98 -5.22 -0.52 2.79
C ILE A 98 -5.81 -1.88 2.47
N MET A 99 -4.98 -2.81 2.04
CA MET A 99 -5.34 -4.21 1.78
C MET A 99 -4.23 -5.14 2.25
N ALA A 100 -4.57 -6.38 2.60
CA ALA A 100 -3.59 -7.40 2.94
C ALA A 100 -3.57 -8.53 1.92
N LEU A 101 -2.40 -9.14 1.74
CA LEU A 101 -2.28 -10.41 1.02
C LEU A 101 -2.80 -11.54 1.91
N ALA A 102 -3.52 -12.49 1.31
CA ALA A 102 -4.02 -13.65 2.03
C ALA A 102 -2.86 -14.57 2.49
N ASP A 103 -2.96 -15.06 3.72
CA ASP A 103 -1.95 -15.92 4.35
C ASP A 103 -2.07 -17.40 3.96
N ASP A 104 -3.27 -17.85 3.60
CA ASP A 104 -3.64 -19.24 3.33
C ASP A 104 -3.25 -19.75 1.95
N ARG A 105 -2.57 -18.94 1.14
CA ARG A 105 -2.18 -19.33 -0.22
C ARG A 105 -0.92 -20.19 -0.22
N PRO A 106 -0.94 -21.37 -0.85
CA PRO A 106 0.28 -22.12 -1.07
C PRO A 106 1.31 -21.26 -1.83
N TYR A 107 2.59 -21.47 -1.55
CA TYR A 107 3.69 -20.70 -2.14
C TYR A 107 3.58 -20.57 -3.67
N THR A 108 3.12 -21.63 -4.32
CA THR A 108 2.86 -21.66 -5.78
C THR A 108 1.72 -20.72 -6.21
N ALA A 109 0.72 -20.47 -5.37
CA ALA A 109 -0.40 -19.58 -5.68
C ALA A 109 -0.04 -18.09 -5.44
N ARG A 110 1.08 -17.78 -4.78
CA ARG A 110 1.60 -16.42 -4.68
C ARG A 110 2.05 -15.86 -6.03
N PHE A 111 2.31 -16.73 -7.02
CA PHE A 111 2.62 -16.33 -8.39
C PHE A 111 1.36 -16.04 -9.24
N MET A 112 0.18 -16.39 -8.76
CA MET A 112 -1.09 -16.03 -9.42
C MET A 112 -1.60 -14.72 -8.79
N GLY A 113 -2.11 -13.80 -9.62
CA GLY A 113 -2.62 -12.50 -9.17
C GLY A 113 -3.54 -12.59 -7.95
N SER A 114 -3.56 -11.56 -7.13
CA SER A 114 -4.44 -11.42 -5.98
C SER A 114 -5.25 -10.14 -6.10
N LEU A 115 -6.43 -10.07 -5.47
CA LEU A 115 -7.24 -8.85 -5.50
C LEU A 115 -6.41 -7.60 -5.13
N PRO A 116 -5.60 -7.58 -4.05
CA PRO A 116 -4.77 -6.43 -3.75
C PRO A 116 -3.80 -6.06 -4.88
N THR A 117 -3.03 -7.02 -5.39
CA THR A 117 -2.04 -6.71 -6.45
C THR A 117 -2.69 -6.33 -7.78
N ASP A 118 -3.84 -6.93 -8.10
CA ASP A 118 -4.58 -6.62 -9.33
C ASP A 118 -5.24 -5.23 -9.29
N MET A 119 -5.42 -4.65 -8.10
CA MET A 119 -5.97 -3.30 -7.93
C MET A 119 -4.91 -2.20 -8.11
N ILE A 120 -3.62 -2.48 -7.94
CA ILE A 120 -2.55 -1.47 -8.06
C ILE A 120 -2.65 -0.64 -9.35
N PRO A 121 -2.75 -1.23 -10.56
CA PRO A 121 -2.81 -0.45 -11.80
C PRO A 121 -4.12 0.31 -11.99
N GLN A 122 -5.10 0.08 -11.15
CA GLN A 122 -6.46 0.62 -11.27
C GLN A 122 -6.84 1.58 -10.14
N THR A 123 -5.98 1.71 -9.13
CA THR A 123 -6.24 2.64 -8.04
C THR A 123 -6.00 4.09 -8.46
N VAL A 124 -6.77 4.98 -7.89
CA VAL A 124 -6.64 6.44 -8.07
C VAL A 124 -6.18 7.13 -6.79
N VAL A 125 -5.96 6.34 -5.74
CA VAL A 125 -5.44 6.80 -4.45
C VAL A 125 -4.24 5.94 -4.07
N PRO A 126 -3.31 6.43 -3.25
CA PRO A 126 -2.25 5.60 -2.69
C PRO A 126 -2.78 4.30 -2.09
N MET A 127 -2.08 3.20 -2.30
CA MET A 127 -2.51 1.88 -1.88
C MET A 127 -1.42 1.18 -1.07
N LEU A 128 -1.71 0.90 0.20
CA LEU A 128 -0.83 0.14 1.09
C LEU A 128 -1.20 -1.34 1.05
N ILE A 129 -0.25 -2.17 0.67
CA ILE A 129 -0.39 -3.62 0.63
C ILE A 129 0.43 -4.22 1.76
N LEU A 130 -0.26 -4.90 2.66
CA LEU A 130 0.35 -5.57 3.81
C LEU A 130 0.67 -7.03 3.46
N PRO A 131 1.91 -7.48 3.63
CA PRO A 131 2.22 -8.91 3.56
C PRO A 131 1.51 -9.68 4.69
N PRO A 132 1.38 -11.01 4.57
CA PRO A 132 0.80 -11.84 5.63
C PRO A 132 1.50 -11.61 6.97
N CYS A 133 0.74 -11.71 8.05
CA CYS A 133 1.24 -11.57 9.42
C CYS A 133 1.91 -10.23 9.75
N SER A 134 1.62 -9.17 9.00
CA SER A 134 2.13 -7.83 9.26
C SER A 134 1.60 -7.29 10.58
N SER A 135 2.49 -6.87 11.46
CA SER A 135 2.15 -6.11 12.67
C SER A 135 2.70 -4.70 12.59
N TYR A 136 1.91 -3.72 13.00
CA TYR A 136 2.37 -2.33 13.02
C TYR A 136 3.48 -2.14 14.07
N LYS A 137 4.55 -1.50 13.62
CA LYS A 137 5.62 -0.97 14.48
C LYS A 137 5.90 0.46 14.07
N PRO A 138 6.30 1.35 14.99
CA PRO A 138 6.77 2.68 14.60
C PRO A 138 7.86 2.57 13.56
N MET A 139 7.62 3.14 12.39
CA MET A 139 8.57 3.11 11.27
C MET A 139 9.74 4.04 11.57
N LYS A 140 10.92 3.70 11.07
CA LYS A 140 12.15 4.50 11.17
C LYS A 140 12.71 4.84 9.80
N THR A 141 12.68 3.87 8.90
CA THR A 141 13.27 4.00 7.56
C THR A 141 12.29 3.49 6.51
N VAL A 142 12.11 4.27 5.48
CA VAL A 142 11.28 3.95 4.32
C VAL A 142 12.17 3.96 3.08
N VAL A 143 12.06 2.94 2.25
CA VAL A 143 12.75 2.88 0.96
C VAL A 143 11.79 3.34 -0.13
N LEU A 144 12.20 4.32 -0.94
CA LEU A 144 11.52 4.72 -2.17
C LEU A 144 12.28 4.17 -3.37
N ALA A 145 11.70 3.20 -4.06
CA ALA A 145 12.24 2.73 -5.33
C ALA A 145 11.69 3.55 -6.50
N ILE A 146 12.59 4.18 -7.26
CA ILE A 146 12.23 5.03 -8.40
C ILE A 146 12.92 4.54 -9.68
N ASP A 147 12.29 4.85 -10.80
CA ASP A 147 12.85 4.64 -12.13
C ASP A 147 12.99 6.00 -12.82
N LEU A 148 14.23 6.37 -13.12
CA LEU A 148 14.59 7.63 -13.78
C LEU A 148 14.65 7.54 -15.32
N SER A 149 14.16 6.46 -15.91
CA SER A 149 14.06 6.33 -17.38
C SER A 149 13.09 7.36 -17.98
N GLU A 150 12.15 7.86 -17.17
CA GLU A 150 11.20 8.90 -17.50
C GLU A 150 11.14 9.96 -16.40
N PRO A 151 10.72 11.20 -16.71
CA PRO A 151 10.54 12.22 -15.68
C PRO A 151 9.53 11.79 -14.61
N THR A 152 9.89 11.93 -13.35
CA THR A 152 9.01 11.63 -12.22
C THR A 152 8.09 12.82 -11.95
N ASP A 153 6.80 12.55 -11.75
CA ASP A 153 5.81 13.59 -11.47
C ASP A 153 6.07 14.22 -10.08
N ALA A 154 6.24 15.55 -10.09
CA ALA A 154 6.48 16.32 -8.87
C ALA A 154 5.29 16.26 -7.88
N VAL A 155 4.05 16.08 -8.36
CA VAL A 155 2.87 15.93 -7.50
C VAL A 155 2.94 14.63 -6.73
N ILE A 156 3.34 13.55 -7.40
CA ILE A 156 3.51 12.23 -6.76
C ILE A 156 4.65 12.28 -5.73
N LEU A 157 5.78 12.89 -6.06
CA LEU A 157 6.88 13.09 -5.10
C LEU A 157 6.46 13.98 -3.91
N GLY A 158 5.57 14.94 -4.13
CA GLY A 158 4.96 15.74 -3.06
C GLY A 158 4.16 14.88 -2.07
N LYS A 159 3.39 13.90 -2.54
CA LYS A 159 2.68 12.94 -1.68
C LYS A 159 3.66 12.06 -0.88
N VAL A 160 4.76 11.61 -1.51
CA VAL A 160 5.84 10.90 -0.80
C VAL A 160 6.40 11.75 0.33
N LYS A 161 6.71 13.02 0.04
CA LYS A 161 7.25 13.96 1.03
C LYS A 161 6.30 14.16 2.21
N GLU A 162 5.02 14.38 1.95
CA GLU A 162 3.98 14.51 2.98
C GLU A 162 3.92 13.24 3.86
N PHE A 163 3.93 12.06 3.24
CA PHE A 163 3.88 10.80 3.98
C PHE A 163 5.09 10.61 4.90
N VAL A 164 6.29 10.84 4.38
CA VAL A 164 7.55 10.76 5.13
C VAL A 164 7.58 11.77 6.28
N GLN A 165 7.10 13.00 6.05
CA GLN A 165 7.03 14.04 7.09
C GLN A 165 6.09 13.68 8.24
N VAL A 166 4.89 13.17 7.93
CA VAL A 166 3.91 12.77 8.95
C VAL A 166 4.43 11.60 9.78
N LEU A 167 5.11 10.65 9.14
CA LEU A 167 5.72 9.51 9.86
C LEU A 167 6.97 9.91 10.65
N GLY A 168 7.66 10.99 10.28
CA GLY A 168 8.92 11.41 10.89
C GLY A 168 10.06 10.42 10.67
N VAL A 169 10.10 9.78 9.51
CA VAL A 169 11.04 8.70 9.15
C VAL A 169 12.17 9.20 8.27
N SER A 170 13.25 8.42 8.17
CA SER A 170 14.29 8.59 7.16
C SER A 170 13.85 7.98 5.84
N LEU A 171 14.22 8.61 4.71
CA LEU A 171 13.89 8.17 3.37
C LEU A 171 15.14 7.73 2.62
N ASP A 172 15.23 6.46 2.27
CA ASP A 172 16.27 5.94 1.38
C ASP A 172 15.71 5.86 -0.04
N ILE A 173 16.17 6.73 -0.92
CA ILE A 173 15.77 6.75 -2.33
C ILE A 173 16.74 5.87 -3.12
N ILE A 174 16.22 4.89 -3.81
CA ILE A 174 17.03 3.99 -4.64
C ILE A 174 16.58 4.02 -6.09
N CYS A 175 17.53 4.02 -7.00
CA CYS A 175 17.33 3.85 -8.43
C CYS A 175 18.21 2.72 -8.92
N MET A 176 17.61 1.75 -9.60
CA MET A 176 18.38 0.63 -10.17
C MET A 176 19.02 1.06 -11.49
N ASP A 177 20.31 1.30 -11.48
CA ASP A 177 21.09 1.70 -12.66
C ASP A 177 22.58 1.49 -12.40
N ASP A 178 23.24 0.68 -13.24
CA ASP A 178 24.68 0.35 -13.10
C ASP A 178 25.60 1.48 -13.59
N ASN A 179 25.11 2.33 -14.48
CA ASN A 179 25.91 3.38 -15.11
C ASN A 179 25.04 4.58 -15.52
N PRO A 180 24.54 5.37 -14.54
CA PRO A 180 23.64 6.49 -14.81
C PRO A 180 24.32 7.53 -15.69
N ASP A 181 23.59 7.94 -16.73
CA ASP A 181 24.00 9.04 -17.60
C ASP A 181 23.83 10.42 -16.92
N SER A 182 24.32 11.48 -17.59
CA SER A 182 24.24 12.84 -17.06
C SER A 182 22.80 13.31 -16.82
N GLN A 183 21.82 12.85 -17.60
CA GLN A 183 20.42 13.21 -17.45
C GLN A 183 19.83 12.58 -16.19
N ARG A 184 20.13 11.31 -15.91
CA ARG A 184 19.68 10.62 -14.69
C ARG A 184 20.35 11.17 -13.45
N LEU A 185 21.64 11.52 -13.51
CA LEU A 185 22.33 12.19 -12.41
C LEU A 185 21.72 13.55 -12.07
N GLU A 186 21.34 14.33 -13.08
CA GLU A 186 20.66 15.61 -12.90
C GLU A 186 19.23 15.41 -12.33
N ALA A 187 18.50 14.41 -12.79
CA ALA A 187 17.18 14.04 -12.24
C ALA A 187 17.29 13.63 -10.77
N ALA A 188 18.29 12.81 -10.43
CA ALA A 188 18.55 12.39 -9.04
C ALA A 188 18.82 13.60 -8.12
N LYS A 189 19.62 14.56 -8.60
CA LYS A 189 19.90 15.79 -7.86
C LYS A 189 18.64 16.61 -7.60
N ARG A 190 17.78 16.80 -8.60
CA ARG A 190 16.50 17.51 -8.44
C ARG A 190 15.57 16.83 -7.45
N ILE A 191 15.56 15.49 -7.43
CA ILE A 191 14.78 14.73 -6.46
C ILE A 191 15.33 14.93 -5.06
N GLN A 192 16.65 14.86 -4.86
CA GLN A 192 17.27 15.15 -3.56
C GLN A 192 16.92 16.56 -3.07
N GLU A 193 17.02 17.57 -3.94
CA GLU A 193 16.66 18.96 -3.61
C GLU A 193 15.18 19.07 -3.17
N LEU A 194 14.27 18.28 -3.75
CA LEU A 194 12.86 18.25 -3.32
C LEU A 194 12.69 17.76 -1.89
N PHE A 195 13.54 16.84 -1.44
CA PHE A 195 13.50 16.27 -0.09
C PHE A 195 14.40 17.02 0.90
N ASP A 196 15.01 18.14 0.51
CA ASP A 196 15.77 18.99 1.44
C ASP A 196 14.95 19.31 2.70
N GLY A 197 15.64 19.20 3.85
CA GLY A 197 15.03 19.38 5.18
C GLY A 197 14.45 18.10 5.79
N LEU A 198 14.46 16.97 5.06
CA LEU A 198 14.14 15.66 5.59
C LEU A 198 15.39 14.77 5.62
N PRO A 199 15.54 13.87 6.61
CA PRO A 199 16.59 12.87 6.56
C PRO A 199 16.38 11.97 5.34
N HIS A 200 17.29 12.04 4.37
CA HIS A 200 17.21 11.19 3.18
C HIS A 200 18.58 10.83 2.62
N THR A 201 18.62 9.73 1.90
CA THR A 201 19.76 9.30 1.08
C THR A 201 19.30 9.04 -0.35
N PHE A 202 20.24 9.04 -1.30
CA PHE A 202 19.99 8.63 -2.67
C PHE A 202 21.11 7.72 -3.13
N SER A 203 20.75 6.57 -3.69
CA SER A 203 21.71 5.58 -4.18
C SER A 203 21.31 5.00 -5.54
N PHE A 204 22.28 4.92 -6.44
CA PHE A 204 22.17 4.07 -7.61
C PHE A 204 22.64 2.67 -7.24
N LEU A 205 21.83 1.66 -7.51
CA LEU A 205 22.15 0.27 -7.19
C LEU A 205 22.30 -0.53 -8.47
N PRO A 206 23.33 -1.38 -8.58
CA PRO A 206 23.46 -2.30 -9.67
C PRO A 206 22.38 -3.38 -9.59
N GLY A 207 21.92 -3.87 -10.74
CA GLY A 207 20.99 -4.97 -10.79
C GLY A 207 20.08 -4.94 -12.02
N TYR A 208 19.35 -6.02 -12.20
CA TYR A 208 18.41 -6.22 -13.30
C TYR A 208 17.01 -6.67 -12.83
N ASP A 209 16.88 -7.01 -11.56
CA ASP A 209 15.61 -7.37 -10.91
C ASP A 209 15.45 -6.57 -9.62
N LEU A 210 14.41 -5.71 -9.60
CA LEU A 210 14.20 -4.81 -8.48
C LEU A 210 13.84 -5.56 -7.18
N THR A 211 13.15 -6.70 -7.27
CA THR A 211 12.77 -7.46 -6.07
C THR A 211 14.01 -8.01 -5.38
N ILE A 212 14.91 -8.63 -6.16
CA ILE A 212 16.18 -9.16 -5.65
C ILE A 212 17.05 -8.01 -5.10
N THR A 213 17.14 -6.90 -5.83
CA THR A 213 17.92 -5.73 -5.40
C THR A 213 17.38 -5.13 -4.09
N LEU A 214 16.06 -5.07 -3.91
CA LEU A 214 15.42 -4.61 -2.67
C LEU A 214 15.68 -5.56 -1.50
N ASP A 215 15.61 -6.87 -1.73
CA ASP A 215 15.89 -7.87 -0.71
C ASP A 215 17.35 -7.76 -0.25
N ASP A 216 18.31 -7.71 -1.18
CA ASP A 216 19.75 -7.55 -0.88
C ASP A 216 20.02 -6.21 -0.15
N TYR A 217 19.39 -5.12 -0.60
CA TYR A 217 19.52 -3.81 0.05
C TYR A 217 19.00 -3.85 1.50
N SER A 218 17.87 -4.48 1.72
CA SER A 218 17.22 -4.57 3.03
C SER A 218 18.01 -5.38 4.06
N VAL A 219 18.95 -6.24 3.64
CA VAL A 219 19.85 -6.97 4.54
C VAL A 219 20.81 -6.02 5.26
N THR A 220 21.30 -4.99 4.56
CA THR A 220 22.28 -4.03 5.11
C THR A 220 21.65 -2.72 5.54
N HIS A 221 20.49 -2.38 4.99
CA HIS A 221 19.72 -1.16 5.26
C HIS A 221 18.30 -1.54 5.68
N PRO A 222 18.07 -1.88 6.97
CA PRO A 222 16.76 -2.29 7.44
C PRO A 222 15.69 -1.22 7.15
N ALA A 223 14.66 -1.61 6.42
CA ALA A 223 13.53 -0.77 6.08
C ALA A 223 12.24 -1.30 6.72
N ASP A 224 11.29 -0.40 6.97
CA ASP A 224 9.99 -0.73 7.55
C ASP A 224 8.87 -0.71 6.51
N LEU A 225 9.09 -0.04 5.37
CA LEU A 225 8.13 0.13 4.28
C LEU A 225 8.88 0.35 2.96
N ILE A 226 8.36 -0.22 1.88
CA ILE A 226 8.79 0.08 0.52
C ILE A 226 7.75 0.96 -0.14
N MET A 227 8.16 2.10 -0.68
CA MET A 227 7.34 2.95 -1.54
C MET A 227 7.69 2.73 -3.00
N MET A 228 6.67 2.65 -3.83
CA MET A 228 6.77 2.47 -5.27
C MET A 228 5.91 3.50 -6.00
N LEU A 229 6.38 3.95 -7.15
CA LEU A 229 5.63 4.85 -8.03
C LEU A 229 5.18 4.05 -9.27
N PRO A 230 3.95 3.49 -9.28
CA PRO A 230 3.47 2.72 -10.41
C PRO A 230 3.44 3.57 -11.69
N LYS A 231 4.06 3.09 -12.75
CA LYS A 231 3.97 3.74 -14.06
C LYS A 231 2.65 3.39 -14.72
N HIS A 232 1.93 4.39 -15.17
CA HIS A 232 0.78 4.22 -16.06
C HIS A 232 1.26 3.99 -17.50
N HIS A 233 1.64 2.77 -17.84
CA HIS A 233 1.90 2.41 -19.22
C HIS A 233 0.62 2.51 -20.06
N ASN A 234 0.74 2.98 -21.30
CA ASN A 234 -0.36 3.08 -22.28
C ASN A 234 -1.23 1.81 -22.28
N ARG A 235 -2.54 1.99 -22.15
CA ARG A 235 -3.58 0.95 -21.92
C ARG A 235 -3.53 -0.29 -22.82
N LEU A 236 -2.77 -0.28 -23.92
CA LEU A 236 -2.73 -1.37 -24.89
C LEU A 236 -1.67 -2.46 -24.60
N ALA A 237 -0.63 -2.16 -23.82
CA ALA A 237 0.45 -3.11 -23.48
C ALA A 237 0.21 -3.88 -22.15
N ILE A 238 -0.75 -3.45 -21.33
CA ILE A 238 -0.94 -3.88 -19.93
C ILE A 238 -1.62 -5.26 -19.81
N TRP A 239 -2.20 -5.80 -20.87
CA TRP A 239 -3.04 -7.00 -20.77
C TRP A 239 -2.29 -8.30 -20.48
N PHE A 240 -0.95 -8.31 -20.58
CA PHE A 240 -0.18 -9.55 -20.48
C PHE A 240 1.09 -9.50 -19.64
N MET A 241 1.47 -8.34 -19.06
CA MET A 241 2.67 -8.27 -18.22
C MET A 241 2.34 -7.67 -16.85
N GLU A 242 2.73 -8.38 -15.80
CA GLU A 242 2.67 -7.89 -14.44
C GLU A 242 3.60 -6.68 -14.27
N SER A 243 3.14 -5.62 -13.59
CA SER A 243 4.00 -4.47 -13.30
C SER A 243 5.03 -4.81 -12.22
N VAL A 244 6.19 -4.17 -12.28
CA VAL A 244 7.24 -4.32 -11.25
C VAL A 244 6.68 -4.05 -9.84
N THR A 245 5.79 -3.06 -9.70
CA THR A 245 5.13 -2.76 -8.41
C THR A 245 4.27 -3.92 -7.92
N GLN A 246 3.55 -4.60 -8.81
CA GLN A 246 2.74 -5.78 -8.45
C GLN A 246 3.65 -6.95 -8.02
N GLN A 247 4.76 -7.16 -8.72
CA GLN A 247 5.73 -8.20 -8.40
C GLN A 247 6.35 -7.95 -7.02
N VAL A 248 6.85 -6.74 -6.76
CA VAL A 248 7.40 -6.35 -5.45
C VAL A 248 6.34 -6.51 -4.36
N ALA A 249 5.12 -6.00 -4.56
CA ALA A 249 4.06 -6.11 -3.56
C ALA A 249 3.70 -7.56 -3.22
N ARG A 250 3.81 -8.49 -4.19
CA ARG A 250 3.50 -9.91 -4.00
C ARG A 250 4.60 -10.67 -3.26
N GLN A 251 5.85 -10.31 -3.47
CA GLN A 251 7.01 -11.06 -2.99
C GLN A 251 7.63 -10.46 -1.73
N SER A 252 7.45 -9.17 -1.49
CA SER A 252 8.03 -8.48 -0.36
C SER A 252 7.52 -9.01 0.99
N LEU A 253 8.43 -9.10 1.94
CA LEU A 253 8.12 -9.33 3.36
C LEU A 253 7.80 -8.02 4.09
N LEU A 254 8.06 -6.87 3.48
CA LEU A 254 7.75 -5.55 4.00
C LEU A 254 6.44 -5.04 3.40
N PRO A 255 5.68 -4.20 4.12
CA PRO A 255 4.58 -3.44 3.55
C PRO A 255 5.03 -2.66 2.30
N VAL A 256 4.17 -2.64 1.28
CA VAL A 256 4.43 -1.91 0.03
C VAL A 256 3.37 -0.84 -0.18
N LEU A 257 3.80 0.42 -0.29
CA LEU A 257 2.95 1.56 -0.59
C LEU A 257 3.12 1.98 -2.05
N ALA A 258 2.12 1.71 -2.86
CA ALA A 258 2.02 2.22 -4.23
C ALA A 258 1.42 3.64 -4.20
N ILE A 259 2.17 4.65 -4.65
CA ILE A 259 1.74 6.06 -4.66
C ILE A 259 1.42 6.47 -6.10
N VAL A 260 0.19 6.94 -6.33
CA VAL A 260 -0.36 7.32 -7.65
C VAL A 260 -0.77 8.79 -7.66
#